data_99f4ff385f1c8daac74a6127a0208395
#
_entry.id   99f4ff385f1c8daac74a6127a0208395
#
_cell.length_a   1.000
_cell.length_b   1.000
_cell.length_c   1.000
_cell.angle_alpha   90.00
_cell.angle_beta   90.00
_cell.angle_gamma   90.00
#
_symmetry.space_group_name_H-M   'P 1'
#
loop_
_entity.id
_entity.type
_entity.pdbx_description
1 polymer ?
#
loop_
_entity_poly.entity_id
_entity_poly.type
_entity_poly.pdbx_seq_one_letter_code
_entity_poly.pdbx_strand_id
1 'polypeptide(L)'
;MQKDILAVIGGMGSGKSTVLHLLREQFHYETIEMDRLAKDCYKDRAFLSALRAFLPKKVFQEDGDLAFDAFRSLLLSNCTYRKKVETLVHPMVYRKTEERIHLARQEGGKLAVETALPNKAFLSLADAVLFVEAPMPIRIARLVDKRGYTEREAREMIEAQHIEEYRDCADFVLQNAGDVERVKDALCQFIQRI
;
A
#
# COMPACT_ATOMS: atom_id res chain seq x y z
N MET A 1 11.18 21.57 12.18
CA MET A 1 11.64 20.85 10.95
C MET A 1 10.39 20.51 10.17
N GLN A 2 10.35 20.84 8.89
CA GLN A 2 9.22 20.48 8.03
C GLN A 2 9.15 18.96 7.90
N LYS A 3 7.95 18.40 8.05
CA LYS A 3 7.74 16.96 7.95
C LYS A 3 7.41 16.60 6.51
N ASP A 4 8.41 16.18 5.77
CA ASP A 4 8.33 15.98 4.32
C ASP A 4 8.04 14.55 3.91
N ILE A 5 8.25 13.57 4.81
CA ILE A 5 7.98 12.15 4.56
C ILE A 5 6.72 11.72 5.30
N LEU A 6 5.67 11.40 4.55
CA LEU A 6 4.38 10.96 5.10
C LEU A 6 4.18 9.45 4.88
N ALA A 7 3.83 8.72 5.93
CA ALA A 7 3.24 7.39 5.80
C ALA A 7 1.71 7.53 5.71
N VAL A 8 1.13 7.05 4.63
CA VAL A 8 -0.34 6.99 4.43
C VAL A 8 -0.79 5.55 4.61
N ILE A 9 -1.40 5.26 5.74
CA ILE A 9 -1.85 3.91 6.10
C ILE A 9 -3.36 3.83 6.25
N GLY A 10 -3.89 2.62 6.27
CA GLY A 10 -5.33 2.41 6.41
C GLY A 10 -5.77 1.14 5.68
N GLY A 11 -6.94 0.63 6.02
CA GLY A 11 -7.43 -0.65 5.50
C GLY A 11 -7.84 -0.61 4.03
N MET A 12 -8.11 -1.80 3.50
CA MET A 12 -8.69 -1.94 2.16
C MET A 12 -10.01 -1.17 2.07
N GLY A 13 -10.24 -0.49 0.94
CA GLY A 13 -11.45 0.31 0.72
C GLY A 13 -11.52 1.63 1.49
N SER A 14 -10.54 1.99 2.35
CA SER A 14 -10.54 3.26 3.09
C SER A 14 -10.38 4.50 2.21
N GLY A 15 -9.82 4.34 1.00
CA GLY A 15 -9.65 5.44 0.04
C GLY A 15 -8.29 6.12 0.09
N LYS A 16 -7.24 5.42 0.52
CA LYS A 16 -5.85 5.88 0.50
C LYS A 16 -5.41 6.43 -0.87
N SER A 17 -5.82 5.79 -1.96
CA SER A 17 -5.51 6.27 -3.32
C SER A 17 -6.09 7.66 -3.63
N THR A 18 -7.27 7.98 -3.09
CA THR A 18 -7.86 9.32 -3.18
C THR A 18 -7.01 10.32 -2.41
N VAL A 19 -6.57 9.95 -1.21
CA VAL A 19 -5.68 10.77 -0.38
C VAL A 19 -4.34 11.01 -1.06
N LEU A 20 -3.71 9.97 -1.64
CA LEU A 20 -2.47 10.13 -2.41
C LEU A 20 -2.65 11.05 -3.62
N HIS A 21 -3.77 10.92 -4.35
CA HIS A 21 -4.09 11.79 -5.46
C HIS A 21 -4.16 13.27 -5.00
N LEU A 22 -4.86 13.56 -3.91
CA LEU A 22 -4.93 14.91 -3.35
C LEU A 22 -3.57 15.42 -2.87
N LEU A 23 -2.77 14.59 -2.19
CA LEU A 23 -1.42 14.95 -1.75
C LEU A 23 -0.54 15.33 -2.94
N ARG A 24 -0.63 14.61 -4.06
CA ARG A 24 0.13 14.91 -5.27
C ARG A 24 -0.34 16.19 -5.95
N GLU A 25 -1.63 16.33 -6.22
CA GLU A 25 -2.18 17.41 -7.03
C GLU A 25 -2.27 18.76 -6.29
N GLN A 26 -2.51 18.73 -4.97
CA GLN A 26 -2.77 19.93 -4.18
C GLN A 26 -1.60 20.33 -3.29
N PHE A 27 -0.79 19.36 -2.84
CA PHE A 27 0.28 19.59 -1.86
C PHE A 27 1.68 19.27 -2.41
N HIS A 28 1.76 18.87 -3.68
CA HIS A 28 3.00 18.61 -4.41
C HIS A 28 3.89 17.52 -3.77
N TYR A 29 3.27 16.51 -3.15
CA TYR A 29 3.98 15.32 -2.72
C TYR A 29 4.25 14.39 -3.91
N GLU A 30 5.47 13.88 -4.03
CA GLU A 30 5.69 12.63 -4.75
C GLU A 30 4.96 11.50 -4.01
N THR A 31 4.41 10.53 -4.73
CA THR A 31 3.64 9.46 -4.11
C THR A 31 4.15 8.09 -4.50
N ILE A 32 4.28 7.21 -3.51
CA ILE A 32 4.66 5.80 -3.68
C ILE A 32 3.56 4.92 -3.10
N GLU A 33 3.09 3.97 -3.91
CA GLU A 33 2.23 2.87 -3.47
C GLU A 33 3.10 1.62 -3.34
N MET A 34 3.28 1.09 -2.11
CA MET A 34 4.12 -0.09 -1.88
C MET A 34 3.60 -1.33 -2.63
N ASP A 35 2.28 -1.46 -2.80
CA ASP A 35 1.68 -2.52 -3.62
C ASP A 35 2.11 -2.44 -5.09
N ARG A 36 2.29 -1.23 -5.63
CA ARG A 36 2.79 -1.01 -6.98
C ARG A 36 4.27 -1.34 -7.10
N LEU A 37 5.07 -0.94 -6.11
CA LEU A 37 6.48 -1.36 -6.05
C LEU A 37 6.62 -2.88 -5.99
N ALA A 38 5.76 -3.58 -5.24
CA ALA A 38 5.74 -5.04 -5.22
C ALA A 38 5.48 -5.63 -6.62
N LYS A 39 4.50 -5.07 -7.37
CA LYS A 39 4.24 -5.49 -8.75
C LYS A 39 5.43 -5.26 -9.68
N ASP A 40 6.18 -4.18 -9.49
CA ASP A 40 7.39 -3.91 -10.28
C ASP A 40 8.54 -4.87 -9.93
N CYS A 41 8.61 -5.38 -8.70
CA CYS A 41 9.55 -6.44 -8.34
C CYS A 41 9.32 -7.72 -9.16
N TYR A 42 8.09 -8.03 -9.55
CA TYR A 42 7.76 -9.19 -10.39
C TYR A 42 8.25 -9.07 -11.85
N LYS A 43 8.81 -7.93 -12.26
CA LYS A 43 9.46 -7.73 -13.55
C LYS A 43 10.97 -7.85 -13.48
N ASP A 44 11.53 -7.92 -12.26
CA ASP A 44 12.96 -8.04 -12.03
C ASP A 44 13.45 -9.46 -12.34
N ARG A 45 14.47 -9.58 -13.21
CA ARG A 45 14.97 -10.88 -13.68
C ARG A 45 15.60 -11.73 -12.58
N ALA A 46 16.29 -11.12 -11.62
CA ALA A 46 16.86 -11.84 -10.48
C ALA A 46 15.76 -12.35 -9.56
N PHE A 47 14.73 -11.53 -9.33
CA PHE A 47 13.56 -11.92 -8.55
C PHE A 47 12.78 -13.05 -9.23
N LEU A 48 12.52 -12.97 -10.54
CA LEU A 48 11.89 -14.04 -11.31
C LEU A 48 12.70 -15.36 -11.23
N SER A 49 14.03 -15.28 -11.27
CA SER A 49 14.89 -16.45 -11.10
C SER A 49 14.73 -17.08 -9.73
N ALA A 50 14.67 -16.27 -8.66
CA ALA A 50 14.41 -16.77 -7.30
C ALA A 50 13.02 -17.42 -7.16
N LEU A 51 12.01 -16.87 -7.79
CA LEU A 51 10.65 -17.46 -7.81
C LEU A 51 10.63 -18.81 -8.54
N ARG A 52 11.37 -18.95 -9.64
CA ARG A 52 11.46 -20.20 -10.40
C ARG A 52 12.07 -21.35 -9.62
N ALA A 53 12.91 -21.07 -8.62
CA ALA A 53 13.53 -22.09 -7.79
C ALA A 53 12.51 -22.91 -6.96
N PHE A 54 11.32 -22.39 -6.73
CA PHE A 54 10.33 -23.08 -5.90
C PHE A 54 8.89 -23.05 -6.42
N LEU A 55 8.55 -22.17 -7.37
CA LEU A 55 7.21 -22.13 -7.94
C LEU A 55 7.06 -23.14 -9.10
N PRO A 56 5.85 -23.70 -9.31
CA PRO A 56 5.57 -24.56 -10.44
C PRO A 56 5.76 -23.87 -11.79
N LYS A 57 6.29 -24.59 -12.78
CA LYS A 57 6.51 -24.05 -14.15
C LYS A 57 5.29 -23.40 -14.78
N LYS A 58 4.08 -23.93 -14.47
CA LYS A 58 2.81 -23.46 -15.04
C LYS A 58 2.43 -22.00 -14.71
N VAL A 59 3.13 -21.37 -13.74
CA VAL A 59 2.91 -19.95 -13.41
C VAL A 59 3.87 -19.01 -14.17
N PHE A 60 4.68 -19.55 -15.06
CA PHE A 60 5.56 -18.79 -15.93
C PHE A 60 5.17 -18.97 -17.39
N GLN A 61 5.34 -17.93 -18.19
CA GLN A 61 5.20 -17.93 -19.64
C GLN A 61 6.47 -18.52 -20.29
N GLU A 62 6.44 -18.77 -21.61
CA GLU A 62 7.57 -19.30 -22.36
C GLU A 62 8.80 -18.37 -22.35
N ASP A 63 8.57 -17.05 -22.37
CA ASP A 63 9.60 -16.00 -22.26
C ASP A 63 10.16 -15.86 -20.83
N GLY A 64 9.53 -16.55 -19.90
CA GLY A 64 9.94 -16.60 -18.51
C GLY A 64 9.36 -15.52 -17.63
N ASP A 65 8.47 -14.72 -18.08
CA ASP A 65 7.69 -13.80 -17.25
C ASP A 65 6.58 -14.55 -16.48
N LEU A 66 5.97 -13.90 -15.49
CA LEU A 66 4.87 -14.50 -14.76
C LEU A 66 3.57 -14.51 -15.59
N ALA A 67 2.91 -15.64 -15.64
CA ALA A 67 1.53 -15.76 -16.05
C ALA A 67 0.65 -15.28 -14.87
N PHE A 68 0.39 -13.97 -14.78
CA PHE A 68 -0.15 -13.33 -13.58
C PHE A 68 -1.44 -13.95 -13.06
N ASP A 69 -2.34 -14.40 -13.92
CA ASP A 69 -3.60 -15.05 -13.50
C ASP A 69 -3.35 -16.40 -12.82
N ALA A 70 -2.47 -17.22 -13.41
CA ALA A 70 -2.07 -18.50 -12.83
C ALA A 70 -1.28 -18.30 -11.52
N PHE A 71 -0.39 -17.30 -11.48
CA PHE A 71 0.36 -16.94 -10.29
C PHE A 71 -0.55 -16.46 -9.17
N ARG A 72 -1.48 -15.53 -9.45
CA ARG A 72 -2.47 -15.05 -8.48
C ARG A 72 -3.33 -16.20 -7.95
N SER A 73 -3.85 -17.05 -8.84
CA SER A 73 -4.65 -18.22 -8.45
C SER A 73 -3.87 -19.16 -7.54
N LEU A 74 -2.59 -19.41 -7.83
CA LEU A 74 -1.73 -20.22 -6.98
C LEU A 74 -1.55 -19.61 -5.58
N LEU A 75 -1.30 -18.30 -5.48
CA LEU A 75 -1.10 -17.63 -4.19
C LEU A 75 -2.39 -17.58 -3.35
N LEU A 76 -3.56 -17.46 -4.00
CA LEU A 76 -4.85 -17.51 -3.31
C LEU A 76 -5.17 -18.89 -2.77
N SER A 77 -4.84 -19.95 -3.53
CA SER A 77 -5.16 -21.34 -3.16
C SER A 77 -4.10 -22.00 -2.28
N ASN A 78 -2.89 -21.45 -2.15
CA ASN A 78 -1.79 -22.09 -1.46
C ASN A 78 -1.01 -21.12 -0.55
N CYS A 79 -1.30 -21.19 0.75
CA CYS A 79 -0.68 -20.32 1.75
C CYS A 79 0.84 -20.51 1.87
N THR A 80 1.37 -21.69 1.59
CA THR A 80 2.82 -21.97 1.65
C THR A 80 3.57 -21.20 0.56
N TYR A 81 3.08 -21.25 -0.68
CA TYR A 81 3.67 -20.47 -1.77
C TYR A 81 3.51 -18.97 -1.53
N ARG A 82 2.34 -18.54 -1.06
CA ARG A 82 2.10 -17.14 -0.71
C ARG A 82 3.13 -16.64 0.30
N LYS A 83 3.31 -17.31 1.43
CA LYS A 83 4.30 -16.94 2.45
C LYS A 83 5.72 -16.89 1.92
N LYS A 84 6.13 -17.86 1.08
CA LYS A 84 7.47 -17.85 0.46
C LYS A 84 7.68 -16.65 -0.46
N VAL A 85 6.68 -16.31 -1.28
CA VAL A 85 6.74 -15.13 -2.16
C VAL A 85 6.80 -13.84 -1.34
N GLU A 86 5.96 -13.71 -0.30
CA GLU A 86 5.96 -12.57 0.62
C GLU A 86 7.31 -12.37 1.30
N THR A 87 7.96 -13.46 1.76
CA THR A 87 9.28 -13.42 2.37
C THR A 87 10.36 -12.87 1.42
N LEU A 88 10.20 -13.06 0.11
CA LEU A 88 11.14 -12.53 -0.89
C LEU A 88 10.79 -11.11 -1.32
N VAL A 89 9.51 -10.81 -1.53
CA VAL A 89 9.09 -9.51 -2.09
C VAL A 89 9.13 -8.40 -1.05
N HIS A 90 8.73 -8.65 0.21
CA HIS A 90 8.66 -7.60 1.23
C HIS A 90 10.02 -6.92 1.47
N PRO A 91 11.15 -7.64 1.67
CA PRO A 91 12.44 -6.98 1.87
C PRO A 91 12.86 -6.10 0.69
N MET A 92 12.53 -6.52 -0.55
CA MET A 92 12.83 -5.73 -1.75
C MET A 92 12.00 -4.44 -1.80
N VAL A 93 10.72 -4.53 -1.48
CA VAL A 93 9.82 -3.37 -1.45
C VAL A 93 10.28 -2.39 -0.37
N TYR A 94 10.55 -2.87 0.84
CA TYR A 94 11.04 -2.03 1.93
C TYR A 94 12.35 -1.33 1.58
N ARG A 95 13.33 -2.05 1.05
CA ARG A 95 14.60 -1.45 0.62
C ARG A 95 14.40 -0.35 -0.43
N LYS A 96 13.61 -0.62 -1.48
CA LYS A 96 13.30 0.38 -2.51
C LYS A 96 12.57 1.59 -1.93
N THR A 97 11.68 1.38 -0.98
CA THR A 97 10.97 2.46 -0.29
C THR A 97 11.95 3.30 0.54
N GLU A 98 12.83 2.67 1.30
CA GLU A 98 13.86 3.34 2.11
C GLU A 98 14.82 4.15 1.24
N GLU A 99 15.30 3.58 0.13
CA GLU A 99 16.14 4.28 -0.86
C GLU A 99 15.45 5.55 -1.37
N ARG A 100 14.14 5.47 -1.70
CA ARG A 100 13.36 6.65 -2.16
C ARG A 100 13.14 7.68 -1.05
N ILE A 101 12.92 7.26 0.19
CA ILE A 101 12.82 8.17 1.34
C ILE A 101 14.15 8.90 1.54
N HIS A 102 15.27 8.19 1.51
CA HIS A 102 16.59 8.81 1.64
C HIS A 102 16.86 9.84 0.53
N LEU A 103 16.53 9.48 -0.71
CA LEU A 103 16.69 10.38 -1.84
C LEU A 103 15.82 11.65 -1.68
N ALA A 104 14.54 11.50 -1.35
CA ALA A 104 13.64 12.61 -1.12
C ALA A 104 14.16 13.55 -0.01
N ARG A 105 14.71 13.00 1.08
CA ARG A 105 15.33 13.81 2.15
C ARG A 105 16.57 14.57 1.68
N GLN A 106 17.42 13.96 0.85
CA GLN A 106 18.61 14.61 0.30
C GLN A 106 18.26 15.76 -0.65
N GLU A 107 17.20 15.61 -1.42
CA GLU A 107 16.72 16.59 -2.39
C GLU A 107 15.81 17.67 -1.76
N GLY A 108 15.46 17.55 -0.48
CA GLY A 108 14.48 18.43 0.18
C GLY A 108 13.07 18.30 -0.40
N GLY A 109 12.75 17.10 -0.93
CA GLY A 109 11.48 16.81 -1.57
C GLY A 109 10.43 16.26 -0.60
N LYS A 110 9.16 16.41 -0.97
CA LYS A 110 8.02 15.87 -0.22
C LYS A 110 7.60 14.51 -0.77
N LEU A 111 7.51 13.50 0.09
CA LEU A 111 7.15 12.13 -0.31
C LEU A 111 6.06 11.55 0.58
N ALA A 112 4.99 11.04 -0.03
CA ALA A 112 3.96 10.28 0.65
C ALA A 112 4.03 8.80 0.22
N VAL A 113 4.21 7.91 1.18
CA VAL A 113 4.30 6.46 0.96
C VAL A 113 3.06 5.78 1.50
N GLU A 114 2.35 5.07 0.61
CA GLU A 114 1.13 4.35 0.94
C GLU A 114 1.39 2.87 1.14
N THR A 115 0.82 2.33 2.21
CA THR A 115 0.75 0.88 2.41
C THR A 115 -0.52 0.46 3.15
N ALA A 116 -1.03 -0.72 2.79
CA ALA A 116 -2.08 -1.40 3.53
C ALA A 116 -1.52 -2.38 4.58
N LEU A 117 -0.20 -2.61 4.60
CA LEU A 117 0.50 -3.52 5.49
C LEU A 117 1.69 -2.81 6.17
N PRO A 118 1.42 -1.83 7.05
CA PRO A 118 2.49 -1.14 7.76
C PRO A 118 3.20 -2.07 8.75
N ASN A 119 4.42 -1.70 9.10
CA ASN A 119 5.13 -2.24 10.26
C ASN A 119 5.87 -1.11 10.99
N LYS A 120 6.31 -1.37 12.21
CA LYS A 120 6.99 -0.36 13.05
C LYS A 120 8.25 0.19 12.40
N ALA A 121 9.04 -0.65 11.72
CA ALA A 121 10.27 -0.22 11.05
C ALA A 121 9.97 0.77 9.92
N PHE A 122 8.95 0.50 9.09
CA PHE A 122 8.51 1.45 8.06
C PHE A 122 7.98 2.76 8.66
N LEU A 123 7.11 2.67 9.68
CA LEU A 123 6.54 3.87 10.30
C LEU A 123 7.61 4.78 10.93
N SER A 124 8.72 4.20 11.45
CA SER A 124 9.83 4.98 11.99
C SER A 124 10.65 5.74 10.94
N LEU A 125 10.48 5.45 9.66
CA LEU A 125 11.11 6.20 8.56
C LEU A 125 10.32 7.45 8.16
N ALA A 126 9.04 7.52 8.52
CA ALA A 126 8.18 8.66 8.21
C ALA A 126 8.31 9.76 9.28
N ASP A 127 8.14 11.00 8.85
CA ASP A 127 8.12 12.17 9.74
C ASP A 127 6.71 12.39 10.33
N ALA A 128 5.67 11.88 9.64
CA ALA A 128 4.30 11.82 10.16
C ALA A 128 3.53 10.64 9.55
N VAL A 129 2.57 10.14 10.32
CA VAL A 129 1.69 9.02 9.96
C VAL A 129 0.25 9.50 9.84
N LEU A 130 -0.33 9.32 8.66
CA LEU A 130 -1.72 9.60 8.35
C LEU A 130 -2.50 8.29 8.25
N PHE A 131 -3.43 8.05 9.16
CA PHE A 131 -4.33 6.90 9.11
C PHE A 131 -5.63 7.27 8.39
N VAL A 132 -5.89 6.63 7.25
CA VAL A 132 -7.13 6.84 6.47
C VAL A 132 -8.17 5.83 6.89
N GLU A 133 -9.25 6.31 7.47
CA GLU A 133 -10.37 5.52 7.98
C GLU A 133 -11.64 5.75 7.16
N ALA A 134 -12.42 4.71 6.96
CA ALA A 134 -13.77 4.80 6.37
C ALA A 134 -14.70 3.77 7.02
N PRO A 135 -16.01 4.08 7.14
CA PRO A 135 -16.99 3.14 7.66
C PRO A 135 -17.01 1.83 6.86
N MET A 136 -17.19 0.70 7.57
CA MET A 136 -17.22 -0.64 6.98
C MET A 136 -18.13 -0.76 5.74
N PRO A 137 -19.39 -0.25 5.76
CA PRO A 137 -20.25 -0.33 4.58
C PRO A 137 -19.66 0.37 3.35
N ILE A 138 -19.01 1.52 3.54
CA ILE A 138 -18.38 2.28 2.46
C ILE A 138 -17.15 1.52 1.92
N ARG A 139 -16.36 0.91 2.80
CA ARG A 139 -15.21 0.09 2.41
C ARG A 139 -15.65 -1.10 1.57
N ILE A 140 -16.71 -1.82 1.99
CA ILE A 140 -17.28 -2.96 1.27
C ILE A 140 -17.80 -2.50 -0.10
N ALA A 141 -18.63 -1.46 -0.18
CA ALA A 141 -19.15 -0.95 -1.44
C ALA A 141 -18.03 -0.61 -2.43
N ARG A 142 -16.97 0.08 -1.98
CA ARG A 142 -15.81 0.39 -2.83
C ARG A 142 -15.07 -0.84 -3.35
N LEU A 143 -15.00 -1.92 -2.58
CA LEU A 143 -14.35 -3.16 -3.00
C LEU A 143 -15.22 -3.94 -3.99
N VAL A 144 -16.52 -3.97 -3.79
CA VAL A 144 -17.47 -4.55 -4.75
C VAL A 144 -17.41 -3.80 -6.07
N ASP A 145 -17.61 -2.48 -6.06
CA ASP A 145 -17.73 -1.66 -7.27
C ASP A 145 -16.42 -1.58 -8.07
N LYS A 146 -15.27 -1.44 -7.39
CA LYS A 146 -13.99 -1.16 -8.06
C LYS A 146 -13.12 -2.38 -8.30
N ARG A 147 -13.33 -3.47 -7.55
CA ARG A 147 -12.46 -4.66 -7.58
C ARG A 147 -13.23 -5.95 -7.88
N GLY A 148 -14.56 -5.90 -8.00
CA GLY A 148 -15.39 -7.05 -8.35
C GLY A 148 -15.50 -8.13 -7.28
N TYR A 149 -15.22 -7.81 -6.02
CA TYR A 149 -15.43 -8.74 -4.91
C TYR A 149 -16.93 -8.88 -4.60
N THR A 150 -17.34 -10.02 -4.07
CA THR A 150 -18.64 -10.13 -3.40
C THR A 150 -18.58 -9.40 -2.05
N GLU A 151 -19.72 -9.02 -1.51
CA GLU A 151 -19.78 -8.37 -0.18
C GLU A 151 -19.15 -9.24 0.92
N ARG A 152 -19.35 -10.56 0.85
CA ARG A 152 -18.76 -11.51 1.80
C ARG A 152 -17.24 -11.52 1.72
N GLU A 153 -16.68 -11.64 0.52
CA GLU A 153 -15.22 -11.61 0.32
C GLU A 153 -14.62 -10.29 0.78
N ALA A 154 -15.28 -9.16 0.43
CA ALA A 154 -14.83 -7.84 0.86
C ALA A 154 -14.78 -7.72 2.39
N ARG A 155 -15.81 -8.21 3.09
CA ARG A 155 -15.88 -8.21 4.55
C ARG A 155 -14.77 -9.07 5.16
N GLU A 156 -14.65 -10.32 4.72
CA GLU A 156 -13.61 -11.26 5.19
C GLU A 156 -12.19 -10.67 5.01
N MET A 157 -11.94 -10.03 3.87
CA MET A 157 -10.64 -9.39 3.59
C MET A 157 -10.37 -8.17 4.47
N ILE A 158 -11.38 -7.36 4.77
CA ILE A 158 -11.25 -6.19 5.64
C ILE A 158 -10.93 -6.66 7.07
N GLU A 159 -11.67 -7.63 7.58
CA GLU A 159 -11.51 -8.17 8.94
C GLU A 159 -10.16 -8.87 9.13
N ALA A 160 -9.64 -9.52 8.09
CA ALA A 160 -8.35 -10.20 8.15
C ALA A 160 -7.12 -9.26 8.18
N GLN A 161 -7.30 -7.96 7.93
CA GLN A 161 -6.16 -7.03 7.83
C GLN A 161 -5.58 -6.58 9.18
N HIS A 162 -6.36 -6.58 10.26
CA HIS A 162 -5.96 -6.09 11.59
C HIS A 162 -5.25 -4.73 11.58
N ILE A 163 -5.61 -3.86 10.64
CA ILE A 163 -4.95 -2.57 10.42
C ILE A 163 -5.24 -1.57 11.54
N GLU A 164 -6.31 -1.77 12.25
CA GLU A 164 -6.79 -0.91 13.33
C GLU A 164 -5.78 -0.80 14.49
N GLU A 165 -4.91 -1.80 14.68
CA GLU A 165 -3.82 -1.77 15.68
C GLU A 165 -2.80 -0.64 15.43
N TYR A 166 -2.72 -0.12 14.19
CA TYR A 166 -1.83 0.99 13.84
C TYR A 166 -2.50 2.36 13.94
N ARG A 167 -3.76 2.41 14.30
CA ARG A 167 -4.52 3.66 14.43
C ARG A 167 -3.93 4.58 15.51
N ASP A 168 -3.54 3.98 16.63
CA ASP A 168 -2.95 4.72 17.75
C ASP A 168 -1.51 5.17 17.50
N CYS A 169 -0.87 4.67 16.46
CA CYS A 169 0.44 5.12 16.01
C CYS A 169 0.36 6.32 15.04
N ALA A 170 -0.84 6.76 14.67
CA ALA A 170 -1.02 7.84 13.70
C ALA A 170 -0.98 9.22 14.36
N ASP A 171 -0.27 10.16 13.73
CA ASP A 171 -0.29 11.57 14.11
C ASP A 171 -1.64 12.23 13.77
N PHE A 172 -2.34 11.69 12.75
CA PHE A 172 -3.66 12.17 12.34
C PHE A 172 -4.52 11.03 11.78
N VAL A 173 -5.79 11.00 12.17
CA VAL A 173 -6.80 10.07 11.64
C VAL A 173 -7.74 10.84 10.73
N LEU A 174 -7.72 10.50 9.44
CA LEU A 174 -8.54 11.12 8.41
C LEU A 174 -9.78 10.27 8.11
N GLN A 175 -10.95 10.83 8.36
CA GLN A 175 -12.22 10.20 8.04
C GLN A 175 -12.58 10.38 6.56
N ASN A 176 -12.70 9.29 5.81
CA ASN A 176 -13.06 9.29 4.40
C ASN A 176 -14.43 8.63 4.16
N ALA A 177 -15.49 9.34 4.52
CA ALA A 177 -16.86 8.89 4.33
C ALA A 177 -17.42 9.08 2.90
N GLY A 178 -16.57 9.50 1.92
CA GLY A 178 -16.95 9.63 0.51
C GLY A 178 -17.04 11.06 0.00
N ASP A 179 -17.07 12.06 0.86
CA ASP A 179 -17.05 13.47 0.50
C ASP A 179 -15.58 13.92 0.29
N VAL A 180 -15.20 14.18 -0.97
CA VAL A 180 -13.85 14.53 -1.36
C VAL A 180 -13.43 15.91 -0.83
N GLU A 181 -14.35 16.88 -0.76
CA GLU A 181 -14.04 18.22 -0.24
C GLU A 181 -13.71 18.16 1.25
N ARG A 182 -14.48 17.38 2.03
CA ARG A 182 -14.14 17.15 3.44
C ARG A 182 -12.79 16.47 3.64
N VAL A 183 -12.45 15.52 2.79
CA VAL A 183 -11.13 14.88 2.81
C VAL A 183 -10.02 15.89 2.53
N LYS A 184 -10.24 16.77 1.56
CA LYS A 184 -9.30 17.84 1.19
C LYS A 184 -9.13 18.85 2.35
N ASP A 185 -10.22 19.29 2.97
CA ASP A 185 -10.15 20.19 4.12
C ASP A 185 -9.40 19.58 5.31
N ALA A 186 -9.66 18.30 5.59
CA ALA A 186 -8.95 17.57 6.64
C ALA A 186 -7.45 17.41 6.33
N LEU A 187 -7.10 17.16 5.06
CA LEU A 187 -5.70 17.14 4.62
C LEU A 187 -5.04 18.51 4.75
N CYS A 188 -5.72 19.61 4.38
CA CYS A 188 -5.21 20.97 4.57
C CYS A 188 -4.87 21.21 6.05
N GLN A 189 -5.79 20.88 6.96
CA GLN A 189 -5.55 21.03 8.40
C GLN A 189 -4.38 20.17 8.91
N PHE A 190 -4.25 18.95 8.40
CA PHE A 190 -3.14 18.07 8.75
C PHE A 190 -1.80 18.65 8.28
N ILE A 191 -1.70 19.01 7.00
CA ILE A 191 -0.45 19.54 6.41
C ILE A 191 0.00 20.85 7.05
N GLN A 192 -0.95 21.68 7.52
CA GLN A 192 -0.62 22.91 8.24
C GLN A 192 -0.06 22.68 9.66
N ARG A 193 -0.29 21.50 10.23
CA ARG A 193 0.16 21.15 11.60
C ARG A 193 1.52 20.48 11.64
N ILE A 194 1.96 19.94 10.52
CA ILE A 194 3.23 19.21 10.41
C ILE A 194 4.30 20.07 9.74
#